data_ee0f1548ca5430f8aefc4745d0a714be
#
_entry.id   ee0f1548ca5430f8aefc4745d0a714be
#
_cell.length_a   1.000
_cell.length_b   1.000
_cell.length_c   1.000
_cell.angle_alpha   90.00
_cell.angle_beta   90.00
_cell.angle_gamma   90.00
#
_symmetry.space_group_name_H-M   'P 1'
#
loop_
_entity.id
_entity.type
_entity.pdbx_description
1 polymer ?
#
loop_
_entity_poly.entity_id
_entity_poly.type
_entity_poly.pdbx_seq_one_letter_code
_entity_poly.pdbx_strand_id
1 'polypeptide(L)'
;NAQRYVERHQAPFRTLNAGVPAWPKRLAGIVVVDAAAPDQTGLSLPDVPLCIVDHHATDSWNLGDGDLCLKWDVRSTTEVVSMYLEHHVPTAMTPPVCEFLLAGLVTDTGRFRHADSRAFRTAARLIDRGNVDYQAFIQAMEDAPTSPSDRGAILRGLQRAETTEAGPWTVLRTTSGTLEGRVATLLNGLGADAVVVTRTRDGTTRLTVRAPRSSVLAGLHMGEIMEDVARSLGGEGGGHDGAAGWSGEAHPIAAETA
;
A
#
# COMPACT_ATOMS: atom_id res chain seq x y z
N ASN A 1 9.22 -5.44 1.49
CA ASN A 1 10.39 -4.57 1.18
C ASN A 1 10.95 -3.89 2.43
N ALA A 2 10.11 -3.34 3.35
CA ALA A 2 10.59 -2.69 4.57
C ALA A 2 11.51 -3.59 5.42
N GLN A 3 11.17 -4.86 5.58
CA GLN A 3 11.97 -5.82 6.34
C GLN A 3 13.43 -5.89 5.88
N ARG A 4 13.70 -5.85 4.57
CA ARG A 4 15.07 -5.88 4.04
C ARG A 4 15.90 -4.67 4.44
N TYR A 5 15.29 -3.47 4.46
CA TYR A 5 15.99 -2.27 4.93
C TYR A 5 16.26 -2.36 6.42
N VAL A 6 15.29 -2.85 7.20
CA VAL A 6 15.45 -3.11 8.63
C VAL A 6 16.63 -4.07 8.87
N GLU A 7 16.71 -5.18 8.14
CA GLU A 7 17.79 -6.16 8.22
C GLU A 7 19.13 -5.58 7.76
N ARG A 8 19.14 -4.89 6.60
CA ARG A 8 20.35 -4.26 6.04
C ARG A 8 20.99 -3.28 7.01
N HIS A 9 20.18 -2.46 7.67
CA HIS A 9 20.65 -1.43 8.59
C HIS A 9 20.65 -1.85 10.06
N GLN A 10 20.29 -3.12 10.34
CA GLN A 10 20.15 -3.64 11.72
C GLN A 10 19.29 -2.72 12.60
N ALA A 11 18.25 -2.13 11.99
CA ALA A 11 17.38 -1.19 12.67
C ALA A 11 16.61 -1.89 13.80
N PRO A 12 16.56 -1.33 15.02
CA PRO A 12 15.82 -1.91 16.11
C PRO A 12 14.32 -1.85 15.86
N PHE A 13 13.64 -3.00 15.84
CA PHE A 13 12.18 -3.06 15.76
C PHE A 13 11.66 -4.24 16.58
N ARG A 14 10.38 -4.18 16.91
CA ARG A 14 9.63 -5.28 17.51
C ARG A 14 8.34 -5.49 16.75
N THR A 15 8.03 -6.75 16.50
CA THR A 15 6.71 -7.13 16.02
C THR A 15 5.80 -7.33 17.23
N LEU A 16 4.69 -6.61 17.27
CA LEU A 16 3.65 -6.81 18.28
C LEU A 16 2.57 -7.73 17.72
N ASN A 17 2.08 -8.64 18.56
CA ASN A 17 0.93 -9.47 18.20
C ASN A 17 -0.34 -8.66 18.44
N ALA A 18 -1.14 -8.45 17.40
CA ALA A 18 -2.39 -7.71 17.46
C ALA A 18 -3.38 -8.26 18.52
N GLY A 19 -3.40 -9.57 18.75
CA GLY A 19 -4.31 -10.19 19.73
C GLY A 19 -3.96 -9.89 21.19
N VAL A 20 -2.67 -9.80 21.54
CA VAL A 20 -2.20 -9.52 22.91
C VAL A 20 -0.88 -8.74 22.82
N PRO A 21 -0.94 -7.43 22.56
CA PRO A 21 0.26 -6.61 22.49
C PRO A 21 0.91 -6.50 23.87
N ALA A 22 2.18 -6.91 23.97
CA ALA A 22 2.97 -6.76 25.18
C ALA A 22 3.58 -5.34 25.25
N TRP A 23 2.86 -4.42 25.83
CA TRP A 23 3.34 -3.06 26.04
C TRP A 23 4.41 -2.99 27.14
N PRO A 24 5.36 -2.05 27.04
CA PRO A 24 6.32 -1.79 28.11
C PRO A 24 5.61 -1.41 29.40
N LYS A 25 6.10 -1.87 30.55
CA LYS A 25 5.51 -1.54 31.88
C LYS A 25 5.50 -0.03 32.20
N ARG A 26 6.42 0.73 31.59
CA ARG A 26 6.48 2.20 31.71
C ARG A 26 6.46 2.77 30.30
N LEU A 27 5.32 3.27 29.90
CA LEU A 27 5.10 3.89 28.62
C LEU A 27 4.68 5.36 28.87
N ALA A 28 5.51 6.29 28.44
CA ALA A 28 5.25 7.72 28.63
C ALA A 28 4.31 8.29 27.54
N GLY A 29 4.22 7.62 26.41
CA GLY A 29 3.37 7.99 25.28
C GLY A 29 3.64 7.10 24.09
N ILE A 30 2.84 7.25 23.03
CA ILE A 30 2.97 6.52 21.78
C ILE A 30 3.04 7.51 20.63
N VAL A 31 3.98 7.29 19.72
CA VAL A 31 4.01 7.97 18.43
C VAL A 31 3.44 7.00 17.39
N VAL A 32 2.36 7.41 16.75
CA VAL A 32 1.77 6.69 15.62
C VAL A 32 2.15 7.40 14.33
N VAL A 33 2.65 6.68 13.37
CA VAL A 33 3.04 7.22 12.07
C VAL A 33 2.23 6.56 10.96
N ASP A 34 1.76 7.37 9.99
CA ASP A 34 1.13 6.90 8.76
C ASP A 34 -0.13 6.06 8.99
N ALA A 35 -0.99 6.54 9.86
CA ALA A 35 -2.28 5.91 10.11
C ALA A 35 -3.37 6.98 10.31
N ALA A 36 -4.40 6.95 9.49
CA ALA A 36 -5.53 7.87 9.55
C ALA A 36 -6.53 7.52 10.67
N ALA A 37 -6.44 6.31 11.25
CA ALA A 37 -7.38 5.83 12.24
C ALA A 37 -6.73 4.81 13.21
N PRO A 38 -7.24 4.69 14.45
CA PRO A 38 -6.73 3.74 15.44
C PRO A 38 -6.76 2.27 14.97
N ASP A 39 -7.79 1.86 14.25
CA ASP A 39 -7.97 0.50 13.72
C ASP A 39 -6.91 0.13 12.68
N GLN A 40 -6.37 1.09 11.93
CA GLN A 40 -5.28 0.87 10.99
C GLN A 40 -3.98 0.41 11.66
N THR A 41 -3.82 0.69 12.97
CA THR A 41 -2.66 0.17 13.72
C THR A 41 -2.75 -1.33 13.96
N GLY A 42 -3.95 -1.91 13.90
CA GLY A 42 -4.22 -3.30 14.28
C GLY A 42 -3.99 -3.60 15.77
N LEU A 43 -3.85 -2.57 16.62
CA LEU A 43 -3.51 -2.69 18.03
C LEU A 43 -4.55 -1.99 18.91
N SER A 44 -4.82 -2.57 20.08
CA SER A 44 -5.47 -1.83 21.17
C SER A 44 -4.43 -0.96 21.85
N LEU A 45 -4.54 0.35 21.66
CA LEU A 45 -3.60 1.31 22.25
C LEU A 45 -3.94 1.52 23.73
N PRO A 46 -2.94 1.57 24.64
CA PRO A 46 -3.15 1.92 26.03
C PRO A 46 -3.48 3.41 26.19
N ASP A 47 -4.10 3.74 27.31
CA ASP A 47 -4.44 5.11 27.69
C ASP A 47 -3.19 5.88 28.15
N VAL A 48 -2.47 6.43 27.20
CA VAL A 48 -1.28 7.25 27.36
C VAL A 48 -1.27 8.33 26.28
N PRO A 49 -0.54 9.46 26.47
CA PRO A 49 -0.45 10.51 25.48
C PRO A 49 -0.05 9.99 24.10
N LEU A 50 -0.76 10.45 23.06
CA LEU A 50 -0.52 10.10 21.67
C LEU A 50 0.13 11.25 20.92
N CYS A 51 1.03 10.90 20.00
CA CYS A 51 1.53 11.82 18.99
C CYS A 51 1.28 11.18 17.62
N ILE A 52 0.35 11.75 16.86
CA ILE A 52 0.03 11.30 15.51
C ILE A 52 0.87 12.08 14.51
N VAL A 53 1.60 11.37 13.65
CA VAL A 53 2.36 11.96 12.54
C VAL A 53 1.80 11.37 11.25
N ASP A 54 1.10 12.19 10.46
CA ASP A 54 0.31 11.67 9.34
C ASP A 54 0.20 12.66 8.18
N HIS A 55 -0.24 12.17 7.00
CA HIS A 55 -0.47 12.95 5.80
C HIS A 55 -1.84 12.73 5.17
N HIS A 56 -2.64 11.78 5.68
CA HIS A 56 -3.95 11.47 5.11
C HIS A 56 -4.91 12.67 5.20
N ALA A 57 -5.69 12.92 4.16
CA ALA A 57 -6.63 14.05 4.12
C ALA A 57 -7.73 13.93 5.19
N THR A 58 -8.19 12.71 5.45
CA THR A 58 -9.20 12.40 6.46
C THR A 58 -8.57 11.60 7.60
N ASP A 59 -9.06 11.80 8.82
CA ASP A 59 -8.69 11.00 9.98
C ASP A 59 -9.90 10.80 10.90
N SER A 60 -9.80 9.79 11.76
CA SER A 60 -10.81 9.49 12.79
C SER A 60 -10.17 9.33 14.18
N TRP A 61 -9.03 9.98 14.42
CA TRP A 61 -8.41 10.05 15.74
C TRP A 61 -9.23 10.94 16.65
N ASN A 62 -9.59 10.43 17.84
CA ASN A 62 -10.20 11.22 18.90
C ASN A 62 -9.08 11.61 19.89
N LEU A 63 -8.52 12.80 19.71
CA LEU A 63 -7.39 13.30 20.47
C LEU A 63 -7.88 14.06 21.69
N GLY A 64 -7.29 13.78 22.85
CA GLY A 64 -7.56 14.42 24.13
C GLY A 64 -6.52 15.48 24.51
N ASP A 65 -6.70 16.04 25.71
CA ASP A 65 -5.73 16.97 26.30
C ASP A 65 -4.39 16.26 26.51
N GLY A 66 -3.31 16.82 25.93
CA GLY A 66 -1.97 16.25 26.01
C GLY A 66 -1.55 15.42 24.80
N ASP A 67 -2.47 15.13 23.87
CA ASP A 67 -2.16 14.52 22.60
C ASP A 67 -1.65 15.55 21.58
N LEU A 68 -0.84 15.10 20.64
CA LEU A 68 -0.28 15.92 19.58
C LEU A 68 -0.64 15.34 18.19
N CYS A 69 -0.87 16.22 17.23
CA CYS A 69 -1.05 15.83 15.84
C CYS A 69 -0.15 16.67 14.93
N LEU A 70 0.77 16.02 14.24
CA LEU A 70 1.62 16.60 13.20
C LEU A 70 1.12 16.11 11.85
N LYS A 71 0.25 16.89 11.23
CA LYS A 71 -0.41 16.53 9.97
C LYS A 71 -0.28 17.67 8.97
N TRP A 72 0.22 17.33 7.77
CA TRP A 72 0.36 18.27 6.67
C TRP A 72 -0.15 17.68 5.36
N ASP A 73 -0.61 18.53 4.47
CA ASP A 73 -0.97 18.17 3.10
C ASP A 73 0.32 17.97 2.26
N VAL A 74 0.85 16.77 2.34
CA VAL A 74 2.05 16.29 1.65
C VAL A 74 1.76 14.93 1.00
N ARG A 75 2.70 14.40 0.24
CA ARG A 75 2.51 13.12 -0.50
C ARG A 75 2.89 11.88 0.29
N SER A 76 3.56 12.08 1.44
CA SER A 76 4.00 10.96 2.29
C SER A 76 4.24 11.47 3.71
N THR A 77 3.90 10.67 4.70
CA THR A 77 4.24 10.92 6.11
C THR A 77 5.75 11.07 6.30
N THR A 78 6.57 10.46 5.44
CA THR A 78 8.03 10.61 5.49
C THR A 78 8.49 12.05 5.22
N GLU A 79 7.73 12.86 4.49
CA GLU A 79 8.02 14.29 4.34
C GLU A 79 7.84 15.03 5.67
N VAL A 80 6.78 14.72 6.42
CA VAL A 80 6.54 15.29 7.75
C VAL A 80 7.68 14.91 8.70
N VAL A 81 8.02 13.63 8.76
CA VAL A 81 9.12 13.14 9.60
C VAL A 81 10.47 13.74 9.21
N SER A 82 10.76 13.82 7.91
CA SER A 82 11.99 14.43 7.39
C SER A 82 12.12 15.89 7.83
N MET A 83 11.07 16.69 7.66
CA MET A 83 11.07 18.10 8.05
C MET A 83 11.22 18.27 9.57
N TYR A 84 10.54 17.42 10.35
CA TYR A 84 10.69 17.44 11.81
C TYR A 84 12.12 17.13 12.25
N LEU A 85 12.72 16.06 11.72
CA LEU A 85 14.08 15.66 12.05
C LEU A 85 15.11 16.69 11.59
N GLU A 86 14.98 17.23 10.37
CA GLU A 86 15.88 18.26 9.85
C GLU A 86 15.89 19.52 10.72
N HIS A 87 14.74 19.90 11.28
CA HIS A 87 14.60 21.11 12.08
C HIS A 87 15.00 20.92 13.55
N HIS A 88 14.53 19.82 14.18
CA HIS A 88 14.65 19.64 15.62
C HIS A 88 15.81 18.73 16.03
N VAL A 89 16.16 17.75 15.21
CA VAL A 89 17.19 16.75 15.53
C VAL A 89 18.05 16.43 14.29
N PRO A 90 18.73 17.43 13.70
CA PRO A 90 19.44 17.25 12.43
C PRO A 90 20.53 16.17 12.48
N THR A 91 21.04 15.83 13.65
CA THR A 91 22.02 14.75 13.86
C THR A 91 21.41 13.35 13.69
N ALA A 92 20.08 13.23 13.77
CA ALA A 92 19.38 11.97 13.52
C ALA A 92 19.26 11.64 12.02
N MET A 93 19.49 12.60 11.14
CA MET A 93 19.45 12.42 9.68
C MET A 93 20.71 11.70 9.19
N THR A 94 20.93 10.48 9.68
CA THR A 94 22.03 9.59 9.28
C THR A 94 21.73 8.94 7.91
N PRO A 95 22.75 8.40 7.19
CA PRO A 95 22.51 7.71 5.92
C PRO A 95 21.41 6.63 5.98
N PRO A 96 21.36 5.72 6.97
CA PRO A 96 20.26 4.78 7.09
C PRO A 96 18.88 5.43 7.26
N VAL A 97 18.78 6.50 8.06
CA VAL A 97 17.50 7.22 8.24
C VAL A 97 17.06 7.88 6.94
N CYS A 98 17.98 8.50 6.19
CA CYS A 98 17.69 9.07 4.89
C CYS A 98 17.21 7.99 3.89
N GLU A 99 17.83 6.81 3.87
CA GLU A 99 17.38 5.68 3.04
C GLU A 99 15.98 5.20 3.43
N PHE A 100 15.65 5.07 4.72
CA PHE A 100 14.31 4.71 5.17
C PHE A 100 13.24 5.74 4.74
N LEU A 101 13.53 7.02 4.97
CA LEU A 101 12.62 8.09 4.58
C LEU A 101 12.42 8.14 3.06
N LEU A 102 13.50 7.96 2.30
CA LEU A 102 13.42 7.89 0.84
C LEU A 102 12.59 6.67 0.38
N ALA A 103 12.74 5.52 1.04
CA ALA A 103 11.95 4.32 0.73
C ALA A 103 10.46 4.53 0.95
N GLY A 104 10.06 5.16 2.06
CA GLY A 104 8.68 5.54 2.32
C GLY A 104 8.16 6.50 1.26
N LEU A 105 8.89 7.59 0.98
CA LEU A 105 8.51 8.57 -0.02
C LEU A 105 8.28 7.94 -1.41
N VAL A 106 9.20 7.08 -1.86
CA VAL A 106 9.08 6.36 -3.14
C VAL A 106 7.87 5.42 -3.15
N THR A 107 7.58 4.77 -2.01
CA THR A 107 6.44 3.85 -1.90
C THR A 107 5.12 4.60 -1.99
N ASP A 108 4.90 5.62 -1.17
CA ASP A 108 3.65 6.37 -1.07
C ASP A 108 3.35 7.16 -2.35
N THR A 109 4.38 7.70 -2.98
CA THR A 109 4.23 8.40 -4.26
C THR A 109 4.09 7.47 -5.46
N GLY A 110 4.01 6.16 -5.26
CA GLY A 110 3.97 5.17 -6.33
C GLY A 110 5.16 5.30 -7.28
N ARG A 111 6.37 5.37 -6.74
CA ARG A 111 7.62 5.65 -7.48
C ARG A 111 7.59 7.00 -8.19
N PHE A 112 7.21 8.04 -7.45
CA PHE A 112 7.05 9.41 -7.92
C PHE A 112 5.96 9.64 -8.97
N ARG A 113 5.13 8.64 -9.26
CA ARG A 113 4.01 8.77 -10.19
C ARG A 113 2.97 9.78 -9.70
N HIS A 114 2.83 9.93 -8.39
CA HIS A 114 1.90 10.84 -7.70
C HIS A 114 2.63 11.94 -6.91
N ALA A 115 3.92 12.15 -7.19
CA ALA A 115 4.73 13.16 -6.54
C ALA A 115 4.40 14.57 -7.05
N ASP A 116 4.59 15.54 -6.17
CA ASP A 116 4.63 16.96 -6.50
C ASP A 116 6.06 17.51 -6.38
N SER A 117 6.23 18.80 -6.64
CA SER A 117 7.56 19.45 -6.58
C SER A 117 8.19 19.40 -5.17
N ARG A 118 7.38 19.29 -4.10
CA ARG A 118 7.86 19.17 -2.72
C ARG A 118 8.45 17.79 -2.49
N ALA A 119 7.75 16.72 -2.90
CA ALA A 119 8.23 15.36 -2.79
C ALA A 119 9.58 15.17 -3.53
N PHE A 120 9.72 15.73 -4.74
CA PHE A 120 11.00 15.69 -5.46
C PHE A 120 12.13 16.44 -4.73
N ARG A 121 11.85 17.61 -4.15
CA ARG A 121 12.85 18.34 -3.35
C ARG A 121 13.24 17.58 -2.08
N THR A 122 12.27 16.92 -1.44
CA THR A 122 12.54 16.07 -0.27
C THR A 122 13.40 14.88 -0.67
N ALA A 123 13.09 14.21 -1.79
CA ALA A 123 13.92 13.13 -2.30
C ALA A 123 15.37 13.57 -2.57
N ALA A 124 15.56 14.72 -3.25
CA ALA A 124 16.89 15.25 -3.52
C ALA A 124 17.68 15.49 -2.24
N ARG A 125 17.06 16.14 -1.22
CA ARG A 125 17.73 16.36 0.07
C ARG A 125 18.09 15.07 0.80
N LEU A 126 17.21 14.05 0.75
CA LEU A 126 17.48 12.75 1.37
C LEU A 126 18.62 12.02 0.66
N ILE A 127 18.69 12.09 -0.66
CA ILE A 127 19.76 11.49 -1.46
C ILE A 127 21.09 12.17 -1.13
N ASP A 128 21.14 13.50 -1.16
CA ASP A 128 22.35 14.27 -0.90
C ASP A 128 22.84 14.04 0.53
N ARG A 129 21.96 14.18 1.52
CA ARG A 129 22.31 14.07 2.94
C ARG A 129 22.69 12.65 3.34
N GLY A 130 22.00 11.65 2.79
CA GLY A 130 22.28 10.24 3.02
C GLY A 130 23.43 9.69 2.20
N ASN A 131 23.96 10.48 1.25
CA ASN A 131 24.90 10.01 0.24
C ASN A 131 24.40 8.71 -0.43
N VAL A 132 23.10 8.70 -0.80
CA VAL A 132 22.43 7.50 -1.32
C VAL A 132 22.80 7.31 -2.80
N ASP A 133 23.37 6.16 -3.13
CA ASP A 133 23.41 5.71 -4.53
C ASP A 133 21.97 5.37 -4.99
N TYR A 134 21.32 6.33 -5.64
CA TYR A 134 19.92 6.20 -6.03
C TYR A 134 19.67 5.03 -7.00
N GLN A 135 20.60 4.73 -7.90
CA GLN A 135 20.47 3.58 -8.81
C GLN A 135 20.46 2.26 -8.03
N ALA A 136 21.44 2.07 -7.17
CA ALA A 136 21.51 0.87 -6.32
C ALA A 136 20.30 0.78 -5.37
N PHE A 137 19.84 1.93 -4.84
CA PHE A 137 18.66 2.01 -3.98
C PHE A 137 17.38 1.55 -4.72
N ILE A 138 17.09 2.09 -5.89
CA ILE A 138 15.92 1.70 -6.69
C ILE A 138 15.98 0.25 -7.10
N GLN A 139 17.14 -0.22 -7.56
CA GLN A 139 17.33 -1.63 -7.88
C GLN A 139 17.04 -2.54 -6.68
N ALA A 140 17.51 -2.18 -5.49
CA ALA A 140 17.21 -2.93 -4.27
C ALA A 140 15.72 -2.91 -3.89
N MET A 141 15.00 -1.82 -4.19
CA MET A 141 13.55 -1.76 -4.02
C MET A 141 12.79 -2.63 -5.05
N GLU A 142 13.32 -2.77 -6.26
CA GLU A 142 12.74 -3.56 -7.35
C GLU A 142 13.02 -5.05 -7.22
N ASP A 143 14.18 -5.40 -6.70
CA ASP A 143 14.64 -6.78 -6.49
C ASP A 143 13.83 -7.52 -5.42
N ALA A 144 12.51 -7.66 -5.63
CA ALA A 144 11.79 -8.71 -4.95
C ALA A 144 12.20 -10.05 -5.60
N PRO A 145 12.91 -10.96 -4.89
CA PRO A 145 13.26 -12.24 -5.49
C PRO A 145 11.97 -12.94 -5.90
N THR A 146 11.79 -13.04 -7.19
CA THR A 146 10.71 -13.84 -7.77
C THR A 146 11.24 -15.27 -7.83
N SER A 147 10.70 -16.16 -7.00
CA SER A 147 11.07 -17.57 -7.05
C SER A 147 10.73 -18.17 -8.43
N PRO A 148 11.38 -19.25 -8.86
CA PRO A 148 10.98 -19.96 -10.08
C PRO A 148 9.49 -20.34 -10.09
N SER A 149 8.94 -20.69 -8.92
CA SER A 149 7.51 -21.00 -8.75
C SER A 149 6.64 -19.78 -9.01
N ASP A 150 7.01 -18.62 -8.43
CA ASP A 150 6.27 -17.36 -8.60
C ASP A 150 6.29 -16.90 -10.05
N ARG A 151 7.45 -16.99 -10.70
CA ARG A 151 7.62 -16.69 -12.10
C ARG A 151 6.70 -17.55 -12.98
N GLY A 152 6.68 -18.87 -12.70
CA GLY A 152 5.77 -19.79 -13.38
C GLY A 152 4.30 -19.49 -13.13
N ALA A 153 3.91 -19.09 -11.91
CA ALA A 153 2.55 -18.70 -11.59
C ALA A 153 2.12 -17.44 -12.36
N ILE A 154 2.98 -16.42 -12.40
CA ILE A 154 2.73 -15.18 -13.13
C ILE A 154 2.59 -15.47 -14.63
N LEU A 155 3.52 -16.21 -15.23
CA LEU A 155 3.47 -16.55 -16.65
C LEU A 155 2.19 -17.29 -17.02
N ARG A 156 1.76 -18.28 -16.21
CA ARG A 156 0.49 -18.99 -16.43
C ARG A 156 -0.71 -18.06 -16.33
N GLY A 157 -0.70 -17.10 -15.39
CA GLY A 157 -1.74 -16.09 -15.28
C GLY A 157 -1.83 -15.22 -16.55
N LEU A 158 -0.70 -14.75 -17.06
CA LEU A 158 -0.64 -13.97 -18.31
C LEU A 158 -1.08 -14.79 -19.53
N GLN A 159 -0.66 -16.05 -19.62
CA GLN A 159 -1.03 -16.95 -20.73
C GLN A 159 -2.52 -17.27 -20.79
N ARG A 160 -3.22 -17.23 -19.67
CA ARG A 160 -4.67 -17.46 -19.59
C ARG A 160 -5.50 -16.20 -19.72
N ALA A 161 -4.85 -15.05 -19.88
CA ALA A 161 -5.56 -13.79 -19.99
C ALA A 161 -6.36 -13.73 -21.28
N GLU A 162 -7.63 -13.37 -21.13
CA GLU A 162 -8.59 -13.20 -22.21
C GLU A 162 -9.17 -11.80 -22.18
N THR A 163 -9.52 -11.27 -23.35
CA THR A 163 -10.18 -9.99 -23.49
C THR A 163 -11.69 -10.22 -23.54
N THR A 164 -12.44 -9.41 -22.82
CA THR A 164 -13.92 -9.40 -22.83
C THR A 164 -14.40 -7.97 -22.85
N GLU A 165 -15.50 -7.71 -23.54
CA GLU A 165 -16.17 -6.42 -23.52
C GLU A 165 -17.26 -6.41 -22.42
N ALA A 166 -17.28 -5.37 -21.60
CA ALA A 166 -18.27 -5.13 -20.56
C ALA A 166 -18.84 -3.72 -20.73
N GLY A 167 -19.96 -3.60 -21.45
CA GLY A 167 -20.50 -2.30 -21.88
C GLY A 167 -19.49 -1.56 -22.76
N PRO A 168 -19.07 -0.35 -22.39
CA PRO A 168 -18.09 0.42 -23.17
C PRO A 168 -16.62 0.04 -22.81
N TRP A 169 -16.40 -0.91 -21.89
CA TRP A 169 -15.10 -1.19 -21.30
C TRP A 169 -14.50 -2.48 -21.86
N THR A 170 -13.22 -2.41 -22.22
CA THR A 170 -12.42 -3.60 -22.54
C THR A 170 -11.79 -4.13 -21.26
N VAL A 171 -12.14 -5.36 -20.90
CA VAL A 171 -11.70 -6.02 -19.67
C VAL A 171 -10.78 -7.19 -19.97
N LEU A 172 -9.59 -7.21 -19.38
CA LEU A 172 -8.73 -8.39 -19.33
C LEU A 172 -9.07 -9.24 -18.11
N ARG A 173 -9.44 -10.48 -18.31
CA ARG A 173 -9.70 -11.43 -17.24
C ARG A 173 -8.77 -12.63 -17.29
N THR A 174 -8.40 -13.13 -16.12
CA THR A 174 -7.56 -14.33 -15.98
C THR A 174 -7.75 -15.00 -14.65
N THR A 175 -7.20 -16.20 -14.53
CA THR A 175 -7.14 -16.95 -13.25
C THR A 175 -5.71 -17.09 -12.78
N SER A 176 -5.47 -16.97 -11.47
CA SER A 176 -4.16 -17.21 -10.87
C SER A 176 -4.30 -17.95 -9.55
N GLY A 177 -3.46 -18.95 -9.31
CA GLY A 177 -3.46 -19.70 -8.04
C GLY A 177 -2.76 -18.95 -6.90
N THR A 178 -1.96 -17.94 -7.21
CA THR A 178 -1.22 -17.07 -6.27
C THR A 178 -0.76 -15.81 -6.98
N LEU A 179 -0.34 -14.80 -6.21
CA LEU A 179 0.21 -13.53 -6.73
C LEU A 179 -0.77 -12.75 -7.63
N GLU A 180 -2.07 -12.85 -7.36
CA GLU A 180 -3.16 -12.22 -8.12
C GLU A 180 -2.90 -10.73 -8.35
N GLY A 181 -2.51 -10.01 -7.28
CA GLY A 181 -2.20 -8.58 -7.35
C GLY A 181 -1.05 -8.26 -8.29
N ARG A 182 -0.06 -9.15 -8.38
CA ARG A 182 1.09 -8.97 -9.27
C ARG A 182 0.72 -9.25 -10.74
N VAL A 183 -0.08 -10.27 -10.98
CA VAL A 183 -0.64 -10.57 -12.31
C VAL A 183 -1.54 -9.42 -12.76
N ALA A 184 -2.44 -8.95 -11.90
CA ALA A 184 -3.31 -7.82 -12.20
C ALA A 184 -2.53 -6.54 -12.56
N THR A 185 -1.45 -6.24 -11.82
CA THR A 185 -0.60 -5.08 -12.10
C THR A 185 0.11 -5.19 -13.46
N LEU A 186 0.59 -6.36 -13.83
CA LEU A 186 1.26 -6.58 -15.12
C LEU A 186 0.27 -6.47 -16.28
N LEU A 187 -0.92 -7.06 -16.15
CA LEU A 187 -1.97 -6.98 -17.17
C LEU A 187 -2.53 -5.55 -17.32
N ASN A 188 -2.62 -4.79 -16.22
CA ASN A 188 -3.10 -3.40 -16.27
C ASN A 188 -2.24 -2.48 -17.17
N GLY A 189 -1.01 -2.86 -17.45
CA GLY A 189 -0.13 -2.15 -18.38
C GLY A 189 -0.37 -2.46 -19.87
N LEU A 190 -1.30 -3.38 -20.20
CA LEU A 190 -1.52 -3.82 -21.59
C LEU A 190 -2.58 -3.01 -22.35
N GLY A 191 -3.13 -1.95 -21.73
CA GLY A 191 -4.02 -1.00 -22.42
C GLY A 191 -5.51 -1.35 -22.35
N ALA A 192 -5.93 -2.31 -21.52
CA ALA A 192 -7.34 -2.54 -21.22
C ALA A 192 -7.87 -1.51 -20.20
N ASP A 193 -9.19 -1.32 -20.18
CA ASP A 193 -9.86 -0.41 -19.24
C ASP A 193 -9.96 -0.98 -17.83
N ALA A 194 -10.01 -2.30 -17.72
CA ALA A 194 -9.96 -3.01 -16.44
C ALA A 194 -9.26 -4.36 -16.55
N VAL A 195 -8.82 -4.85 -15.40
CA VAL A 195 -8.26 -6.20 -15.23
C VAL A 195 -8.94 -6.88 -14.08
N VAL A 196 -9.39 -8.12 -14.28
CA VAL A 196 -9.97 -8.99 -13.27
C VAL A 196 -9.11 -10.27 -13.16
N VAL A 197 -8.57 -10.52 -11.98
CA VAL A 197 -7.84 -11.75 -11.69
C VAL A 197 -8.59 -12.55 -10.63
N THR A 198 -9.03 -13.74 -11.00
CA THR A 198 -9.78 -14.63 -10.14
C THR A 198 -8.88 -15.70 -9.53
N ARG A 199 -9.03 -15.92 -8.24
CA ARG A 199 -8.45 -17.06 -7.53
C ARG A 199 -9.53 -17.81 -6.79
N THR A 200 -9.54 -19.13 -6.95
CA THR A 200 -10.37 -20.02 -6.11
C THR A 200 -9.46 -20.95 -5.32
N ARG A 201 -9.64 -20.97 -4.02
CA ARG A 201 -8.90 -21.86 -3.12
C ARG A 201 -9.76 -22.19 -1.90
N ASP A 202 -9.77 -23.48 -1.53
CA ASP A 202 -10.44 -23.98 -0.32
C ASP A 202 -11.91 -23.51 -0.20
N GLY A 203 -12.65 -23.52 -1.31
CA GLY A 203 -14.05 -23.08 -1.39
C GLY A 203 -14.26 -21.57 -1.43
N THR A 204 -13.20 -20.78 -1.29
CA THR A 204 -13.28 -19.31 -1.35
C THR A 204 -12.82 -18.80 -2.72
N THR A 205 -13.63 -17.94 -3.32
CA THR A 205 -13.28 -17.19 -4.53
C THR A 205 -12.86 -15.78 -4.15
N ARG A 206 -11.78 -15.32 -4.76
CA ARG A 206 -11.28 -13.96 -4.63
C ARG A 206 -11.15 -13.31 -5.99
N LEU A 207 -11.65 -12.11 -6.12
CA LEU A 207 -11.40 -11.20 -7.24
C LEU A 207 -10.37 -10.16 -6.83
N THR A 208 -9.40 -9.92 -7.70
CA THR A 208 -8.46 -8.80 -7.59
C THR A 208 -8.57 -7.99 -8.85
N VAL A 209 -8.99 -6.74 -8.73
CA VAL A 209 -9.29 -5.87 -9.86
C VAL A 209 -8.36 -4.66 -9.90
N ARG A 210 -8.09 -4.21 -11.13
CA ARG A 210 -7.32 -2.99 -11.40
C ARG A 210 -7.95 -2.22 -12.55
N ALA A 211 -7.88 -0.90 -12.47
CA ALA A 211 -8.20 -0.01 -13.58
C ALA A 211 -7.11 1.07 -13.71
N PRO A 212 -6.69 1.43 -14.93
CA PRO A 212 -5.79 2.54 -15.14
C PRO A 212 -6.49 3.86 -14.80
N ARG A 213 -5.71 4.89 -14.49
CA ARG A 213 -6.25 6.21 -14.12
C ARG A 213 -7.18 6.80 -15.18
N SER A 214 -6.91 6.55 -16.46
CA SER A 214 -7.77 6.99 -17.57
C SER A 214 -9.20 6.47 -17.43
N SER A 215 -9.35 5.18 -17.14
CA SER A 215 -10.66 4.54 -16.97
C SER A 215 -11.37 5.00 -15.70
N VAL A 216 -10.62 5.23 -14.61
CA VAL A 216 -11.17 5.84 -13.38
C VAL A 216 -11.72 7.24 -13.66
N LEU A 217 -10.97 8.07 -14.37
CA LEU A 217 -11.42 9.42 -14.77
C LEU A 217 -12.62 9.41 -15.75
N ALA A 218 -12.78 8.30 -16.48
CA ALA A 218 -13.93 8.07 -17.36
C ALA A 218 -15.15 7.46 -16.63
N GLY A 219 -15.05 7.24 -15.30
CA GLY A 219 -16.15 6.79 -14.46
C GLY A 219 -16.13 5.31 -14.07
N LEU A 220 -15.02 4.61 -14.25
CA LEU A 220 -14.89 3.21 -13.86
C LEU A 220 -14.28 3.10 -12.44
N HIS A 221 -15.13 2.92 -11.43
CA HIS A 221 -14.75 2.89 -10.01
C HIS A 221 -14.72 1.45 -9.45
N MET A 222 -13.54 0.83 -9.41
CA MET A 222 -13.39 -0.57 -8.99
C MET A 222 -13.82 -0.82 -7.54
N GLY A 223 -13.63 0.16 -6.64
CA GLY A 223 -14.07 0.07 -5.25
C GLY A 223 -15.58 -0.14 -5.13
N GLU A 224 -16.35 0.72 -5.79
CA GLU A 224 -17.82 0.66 -5.81
C GLU A 224 -18.31 -0.64 -6.44
N ILE A 225 -17.70 -1.07 -7.55
CA ILE A 225 -18.06 -2.34 -8.22
C ILE A 225 -17.85 -3.52 -7.27
N MET A 226 -16.74 -3.57 -6.53
CA MET A 226 -16.48 -4.69 -5.60
C MET A 226 -17.40 -4.65 -4.36
N GLU A 227 -17.85 -3.48 -3.94
CA GLU A 227 -18.90 -3.34 -2.91
C GLU A 227 -20.26 -3.85 -3.44
N ASP A 228 -20.58 -3.58 -4.71
CA ASP A 228 -21.80 -4.07 -5.36
C ASP A 228 -21.79 -5.59 -5.51
N VAL A 229 -20.65 -6.15 -5.88
CA VAL A 229 -20.45 -7.61 -5.89
C VAL A 229 -20.68 -8.20 -4.49
N ALA A 230 -20.12 -7.58 -3.44
CA ALA A 230 -20.32 -8.03 -2.07
C ALA A 230 -21.80 -7.94 -1.63
N ARG A 231 -22.51 -6.88 -2.02
CA ARG A 231 -23.96 -6.75 -1.76
C ARG A 231 -24.79 -7.82 -2.48
N SER A 232 -24.38 -8.20 -3.68
CA SER A 232 -25.14 -9.16 -4.52
C SER A 232 -24.87 -10.60 -4.16
N LEU A 233 -23.63 -10.96 -3.86
CA LEU A 233 -23.18 -12.34 -3.67
C LEU A 233 -22.80 -12.67 -2.22
N GLY A 234 -22.85 -11.68 -1.32
CA GLY A 234 -22.27 -11.81 0.01
C GLY A 234 -20.73 -11.75 -0.02
N GLY A 235 -20.11 -11.99 1.13
CA GLY A 235 -18.67 -11.84 1.28
C GLY A 235 -18.24 -10.41 1.57
N GLU A 236 -16.96 -10.12 1.36
CA GLU A 236 -16.35 -8.81 1.62
C GLU A 236 -15.76 -8.25 0.33
N GLY A 237 -16.07 -7.00 0.01
CA GLY A 237 -15.59 -6.32 -1.20
C GLY A 237 -15.44 -4.83 -0.98
N GLY A 238 -14.51 -4.22 -1.74
CA GLY A 238 -14.22 -2.79 -1.70
C GLY A 238 -12.78 -2.49 -2.06
N GLY A 239 -12.38 -1.23 -1.88
CA GLY A 239 -11.03 -0.75 -2.18
C GLY A 239 -11.03 0.65 -2.76
N HIS A 240 -9.95 0.98 -3.48
CA HIS A 240 -9.81 2.25 -4.19
C HIS A 240 -10.36 2.15 -5.62
N ASP A 241 -10.64 3.29 -6.24
CA ASP A 241 -11.17 3.36 -7.61
C ASP A 241 -10.33 2.62 -8.65
N GLY A 242 -9.01 2.68 -8.53
CA GLY A 242 -8.08 2.00 -9.45
C GLY A 242 -7.60 0.62 -8.98
N ALA A 243 -7.99 0.18 -7.76
CA ALA A 243 -7.47 -1.03 -7.16
C ALA A 243 -8.38 -1.54 -6.04
N ALA A 244 -9.10 -2.61 -6.29
CA ALA A 244 -10.06 -3.17 -5.35
C ALA A 244 -10.02 -4.71 -5.35
N GLY A 245 -10.81 -5.31 -4.49
CA GLY A 245 -10.98 -6.76 -4.43
C GLY A 245 -12.26 -7.17 -3.75
N TRP A 246 -12.65 -8.40 -4.01
CA TRP A 246 -13.75 -9.08 -3.34
C TRP A 246 -13.34 -10.49 -2.92
N SER A 247 -13.92 -11.01 -1.86
CA SER A 247 -13.72 -12.39 -1.40
C SER A 247 -15.01 -12.96 -0.82
N GLY A 248 -15.37 -14.17 -1.26
CA GLY A 248 -16.59 -14.84 -0.82
C GLY A 248 -16.64 -16.31 -1.26
N GLU A 249 -17.74 -16.99 -0.92
CA GLU A 249 -17.95 -18.41 -1.26
C GLU A 249 -18.63 -18.62 -2.63
N ALA A 250 -18.92 -17.56 -3.37
CA ALA A 250 -19.59 -17.67 -4.66
C ALA A 250 -18.73 -18.37 -5.72
N HIS A 251 -19.40 -19.03 -6.67
CA HIS A 251 -18.73 -19.64 -7.81
C HIS A 251 -18.00 -18.57 -8.63
N PRO A 252 -16.78 -18.84 -9.17
CA PRO A 252 -16.00 -17.87 -9.92
C PRO A 252 -16.75 -17.16 -11.04
N ILE A 253 -17.50 -17.90 -11.86
CA ILE A 253 -18.30 -17.33 -12.97
C ILE A 253 -19.35 -16.34 -12.45
N ALA A 254 -20.03 -16.66 -11.36
CA ALA A 254 -21.01 -15.74 -10.76
C ALA A 254 -20.34 -14.46 -10.25
N ALA A 255 -19.16 -14.57 -9.66
CA ALA A 255 -18.39 -13.44 -9.15
C ALA A 255 -17.82 -12.53 -10.27
N GLU A 256 -17.50 -13.10 -11.43
CA GLU A 256 -17.01 -12.34 -12.60
C GLU A 256 -18.12 -11.67 -13.42
N THR A 257 -19.37 -12.07 -13.23
CA THR A 257 -20.53 -11.59 -13.98
C THR A 257 -21.47 -10.69 -13.16
N ALA A 258 -21.27 -10.64 -11.85
CA ALA A 258 -21.99 -9.72 -10.95
C ALA A 258 -21.45 -8.29 -11.03
#